data_6a96a72e8b86813c41eb86488f22ae81
#
_entry.id   6a96a72e8b86813c41eb86488f22ae81
#
_cell.length_a   1.000
_cell.length_b   1.000
_cell.length_c   1.000
_cell.angle_alpha   90.00
_cell.angle_beta   90.00
_cell.angle_gamma   90.00
#
_symmetry.space_group_name_H-M   'P 1'
#
loop_
_entity.id
_entity.type
_entity.pdbx_description
1 polymer ?
#
loop_
_entity_poly.entity_id
_entity_poly.type
_entity_poly.pdbx_seq_one_letter_code
_entity_poly.pdbx_strand_id
1 'polypeptide(L)'
;MKSLIYDKIRLGVAVLLYLCATSWADAKVKLPALISDGMVLQREQSVKVWGTADAGESITVKFQKKSYHATADANGRWSITLPPLKAGGPFPMQVNDIKLNDILVGDV
;
A
#
# COMPACT_ATOMS: atom_id res chain seq x y z
N MET A 1 -15.92 -32.24 -35.94
CA MET A 1 -15.15 -32.91 -34.88
C MET A 1 -13.95 -32.11 -34.44
N LYS A 2 -13.13 -31.65 -35.35
CA LYS A 2 -11.94 -30.87 -34.99
C LYS A 2 -12.27 -29.55 -34.30
N SER A 3 -13.39 -28.91 -34.64
CA SER A 3 -13.81 -27.65 -34.03
C SER A 3 -14.17 -27.79 -32.56
N LEU A 4 -14.70 -28.94 -32.12
CA LEU A 4 -15.07 -29.19 -30.75
C LEU A 4 -13.86 -29.24 -29.82
N ILE A 5 -12.75 -29.78 -30.32
CA ILE A 5 -11.50 -29.82 -29.55
C ILE A 5 -10.92 -28.43 -29.38
N TYR A 6 -10.98 -27.62 -30.41
CA TYR A 6 -10.55 -26.23 -30.38
C TYR A 6 -11.33 -25.39 -29.36
N ASP A 7 -12.64 -25.57 -29.32
CA ASP A 7 -13.48 -24.81 -28.41
C ASP A 7 -13.16 -25.14 -26.95
N LYS A 8 -12.87 -26.40 -26.64
CA LYS A 8 -12.47 -26.78 -25.29
C LYS A 8 -11.13 -26.17 -24.88
N ILE A 9 -10.17 -26.09 -25.78
CA ILE A 9 -8.88 -25.47 -25.52
C ILE A 9 -9.03 -23.97 -25.28
N ARG A 10 -9.85 -23.33 -26.08
CA ARG A 10 -10.14 -21.89 -25.93
C ARG A 10 -10.74 -21.58 -24.58
N LEU A 11 -11.70 -22.37 -24.14
CA LEU A 11 -12.34 -22.18 -22.85
C LEU A 11 -11.35 -22.31 -21.70
N GLY A 12 -10.46 -23.29 -21.75
CA GLY A 12 -9.43 -23.47 -20.72
C GLY A 12 -8.48 -22.26 -20.60
N VAL A 13 -8.03 -21.75 -21.74
CA VAL A 13 -7.14 -20.57 -21.76
C VAL A 13 -7.85 -19.33 -21.24
N ALA A 14 -9.09 -19.11 -21.64
CA ALA A 14 -9.88 -17.96 -21.18
C ALA A 14 -10.10 -17.99 -19.67
N VAL A 15 -10.39 -19.16 -19.10
CA VAL A 15 -10.58 -19.31 -17.65
C VAL A 15 -9.28 -19.03 -16.90
N LEU A 16 -8.15 -19.47 -17.39
CA LEU A 16 -6.85 -19.18 -16.76
C LEU A 16 -6.53 -17.70 -16.76
N LEU A 17 -6.76 -17.01 -17.88
CA LEU A 17 -6.56 -15.57 -17.96
C LEU A 17 -7.46 -14.81 -16.98
N TYR A 18 -8.70 -15.24 -16.86
CA TYR A 18 -9.64 -14.64 -15.95
C TYR A 18 -9.20 -14.80 -14.48
N LEU A 19 -8.74 -15.96 -14.08
CA LEU A 19 -8.23 -16.22 -12.74
C LEU A 19 -7.02 -15.35 -12.40
N CYS A 20 -6.09 -15.19 -13.35
CA CYS A 20 -4.95 -14.28 -13.15
C CYS A 20 -5.39 -12.85 -12.93
N ALA A 21 -6.35 -12.35 -13.71
CA ALA A 21 -6.89 -11.01 -13.55
C ALA A 21 -7.57 -10.83 -12.20
N THR A 22 -8.27 -11.85 -11.69
CA THR A 22 -8.96 -11.80 -10.40
C THR A 22 -7.98 -11.74 -9.24
N SER A 23 -6.85 -12.45 -9.30
CA SER A 23 -5.87 -12.43 -8.21
C SER A 23 -5.19 -11.06 -8.06
N TRP A 24 -5.13 -10.27 -9.10
CA TRP A 24 -4.57 -8.90 -9.03
C TRP A 24 -5.48 -7.93 -8.29
N ALA A 25 -6.78 -8.19 -8.25
CA ALA A 25 -7.74 -7.32 -7.60
C ALA A 25 -7.60 -7.31 -6.07
N ASP A 26 -6.97 -8.33 -5.48
CA ASP A 26 -6.82 -8.46 -4.03
C ASP A 26 -5.52 -7.88 -3.50
N ALA A 27 -4.63 -7.43 -4.40
CA ALA A 27 -3.32 -6.88 -4.05
C ALA A 27 -3.45 -5.43 -3.57
N LYS A 28 -3.88 -5.23 -2.31
CA LYS A 28 -4.09 -3.89 -1.75
C LYS A 28 -3.25 -3.69 -0.50
N VAL A 29 -2.71 -2.47 -0.39
CA VAL A 29 -2.06 -2.02 0.84
C VAL A 29 -3.11 -1.87 1.93
N LYS A 30 -2.80 -2.39 3.11
CA LYS A 30 -3.62 -2.24 4.31
C LYS A 30 -2.82 -1.55 5.41
N LEU A 31 -3.47 -0.66 6.12
CA LEU A 31 -2.87 0.10 7.21
C LEU A 31 -3.43 -0.39 8.55
N PRO A 32 -2.58 -0.45 9.60
CA PRO A 32 -3.08 -0.74 10.94
C PRO A 32 -3.93 0.42 11.47
N ALA A 33 -4.73 0.17 12.49
CA ALA A 33 -5.64 1.17 13.05
C ALA A 33 -4.93 2.43 13.54
N LEU A 34 -3.67 2.33 13.96
CA LEU A 34 -2.88 3.47 14.43
C LEU A 34 -2.46 4.40 13.29
N ILE A 35 -2.44 3.92 12.07
CA ILE A 35 -2.11 4.72 10.87
C ILE A 35 -3.44 5.12 10.23
N SER A 36 -3.95 6.26 10.62
CA SER A 36 -5.28 6.69 10.21
C SER A 36 -5.38 8.21 10.22
N ASP A 37 -6.53 8.72 9.76
CA ASP A 37 -6.81 10.14 9.79
C ASP A 37 -6.67 10.70 11.21
N GLY A 38 -6.11 11.87 11.30
CA GLY A 38 -5.94 12.54 12.58
C GLY A 38 -4.85 11.99 13.48
N MET A 39 -4.04 11.04 13.00
CA MET A 39 -2.94 10.54 13.81
C MET A 39 -1.90 11.63 14.11
N VAL A 40 -1.19 11.48 15.22
CA VAL A 40 -0.12 12.40 15.63
C VAL A 40 1.21 11.67 15.50
N LEU A 41 2.13 12.29 14.75
CA LEU A 41 3.50 11.80 14.61
C LEU A 41 4.38 12.56 15.60
N GLN A 42 5.23 11.82 16.34
CA GLN A 42 6.12 12.45 17.32
C GLN A 42 7.11 13.39 16.62
N ARG A 43 7.16 14.64 17.05
CA ARG A 43 8.09 15.63 16.51
C ARG A 43 9.54 15.32 16.88
N GLU A 44 10.47 15.77 16.03
CA GLU A 44 11.93 15.72 16.28
C GLU A 44 12.48 14.32 16.51
N GLN A 45 11.75 13.28 16.13
CA GLN A 45 12.16 11.89 16.20
C GLN A 45 11.80 11.16 14.93
N SER A 46 12.58 10.13 14.59
CA SER A 46 12.23 9.25 13.49
C SER A 46 10.95 8.49 13.83
N VAL A 47 10.02 8.46 12.88
CA VAL A 47 8.71 7.79 13.07
C VAL A 47 8.53 6.73 12.00
N LYS A 48 8.05 5.57 12.41
CA LYS A 48 7.79 4.47 11.50
C LYS A 48 6.33 4.47 11.05
N VAL A 49 6.12 4.35 9.75
CA VAL A 49 4.82 4.07 9.13
C VAL A 49 4.90 2.66 8.56
N TRP A 50 3.90 1.84 8.84
CA TRP A 50 3.95 0.42 8.47
C TRP A 50 2.57 -0.10 8.06
N GLY A 51 2.56 -1.27 7.45
CA GLY A 51 1.33 -1.93 7.07
C GLY A 51 1.60 -3.28 6.42
N THR A 52 0.61 -3.76 5.71
CA THR A 52 0.69 -5.01 4.96
C THR A 52 0.32 -4.76 3.50
N ALA A 53 0.76 -5.67 2.64
CA ALA A 53 0.47 -5.68 1.21
C ALA A 53 0.79 -7.07 0.69
N ASP A 54 0.67 -7.28 -0.62
CA ASP A 54 1.17 -8.51 -1.22
C ASP A 54 2.70 -8.53 -1.18
N ALA A 55 3.26 -9.74 -1.07
CA ALA A 55 4.72 -9.91 -1.13
C ALA A 55 5.27 -9.27 -2.41
N GLY A 56 6.29 -8.43 -2.27
CA GLY A 56 6.90 -7.75 -3.40
C GLY A 56 6.18 -6.47 -3.86
N GLU A 57 5.08 -6.11 -3.25
CA GLU A 57 4.33 -4.90 -3.58
C GLU A 57 5.17 -3.65 -3.30
N SER A 58 5.15 -2.71 -4.23
CA SER A 58 5.79 -1.40 -4.06
C SER A 58 4.91 -0.46 -3.26
N ILE A 59 5.47 0.14 -2.22
CA ILE A 59 4.75 1.09 -1.38
C ILE A 59 5.41 2.47 -1.53
N THR A 60 4.59 3.48 -1.77
CA THR A 60 5.05 4.87 -1.82
C THR A 60 4.26 5.67 -0.81
N VAL A 61 4.95 6.30 0.13
CA VAL A 61 4.36 7.23 1.09
C VAL A 61 4.76 8.64 0.67
N LYS A 62 3.76 9.50 0.47
CA LYS A 62 3.97 10.92 0.17
C LYS A 62 3.56 11.75 1.36
N PHE A 63 4.49 12.53 1.87
CA PHE A 63 4.24 13.39 3.02
C PHE A 63 5.13 14.62 2.94
N GLN A 64 4.53 15.82 3.09
CA GLN A 64 5.25 17.10 3.06
C GLN A 64 6.14 17.26 1.83
N LYS A 65 5.59 17.00 0.64
CA LYS A 65 6.29 17.13 -0.66
C LYS A 65 7.45 16.16 -0.85
N LYS A 66 7.60 15.17 0.03
CA LYS A 66 8.62 14.12 -0.11
C LYS A 66 7.95 12.78 -0.35
N SER A 67 8.63 11.92 -1.08
CA SER A 67 8.19 10.55 -1.34
C SER A 67 9.16 9.57 -0.70
N TYR A 68 8.60 8.57 -0.04
CA TYR A 68 9.35 7.49 0.61
C TYR A 68 8.90 6.17 0.02
N HIS A 69 9.83 5.26 -0.17
CA HIS A 69 9.54 4.00 -0.86
C HIS A 69 9.95 2.81 -0.01
N ALA A 70 9.18 1.74 -0.12
CA ALA A 70 9.49 0.45 0.46
C ALA A 70 8.91 -0.65 -0.42
N THR A 71 9.34 -1.88 -0.15
CA THR A 71 8.80 -3.06 -0.81
C THR A 71 8.35 -4.04 0.27
N ALA A 72 7.15 -4.58 0.12
CA ALA A 72 6.64 -5.57 1.04
C ALA A 72 7.49 -6.84 0.99
N ASP A 73 7.80 -7.40 2.14
CA ASP A 73 8.61 -8.61 2.25
C ASP A 73 7.82 -9.87 1.88
N ALA A 74 8.43 -11.03 2.04
CA ALA A 74 7.80 -12.30 1.70
C ALA A 74 6.54 -12.59 2.54
N ASN A 75 6.41 -11.96 3.70
CA ASN A 75 5.25 -12.07 4.58
C ASN A 75 4.22 -10.97 4.33
N GLY A 76 4.43 -10.12 3.33
CA GLY A 76 3.55 -9.01 3.03
C GLY A 76 3.65 -7.84 3.99
N ARG A 77 4.74 -7.70 4.73
CA ARG A 77 4.96 -6.61 5.66
C ARG A 77 5.87 -5.56 5.06
N TRP A 78 5.57 -4.30 5.33
CA TRP A 78 6.40 -3.17 4.90
C TRP A 78 6.47 -2.13 6.00
N SER A 79 7.55 -1.35 6.00
CA SER A 79 7.68 -0.20 6.85
C SER A 79 8.53 0.87 6.18
N ILE A 80 8.23 2.12 6.52
CA ILE A 80 8.97 3.29 6.06
C ILE A 80 9.27 4.13 7.29
N THR A 81 10.51 4.58 7.42
CA THR A 81 10.92 5.45 8.51
C THR A 81 10.96 6.88 8.01
N LEU A 82 10.14 7.73 8.59
CA LEU A 82 10.17 9.16 8.31
C LEU A 82 11.29 9.81 9.14
N PRO A 83 12.01 10.79 8.56
CA PRO A 83 13.04 11.51 9.31
C PRO A 83 12.39 12.37 10.39
N PRO A 84 13.19 12.89 11.35
CA PRO A 84 12.69 13.84 12.33
C PRO A 84 12.01 15.03 11.65
N LEU A 85 10.81 15.38 12.11
CA LEU A 85 10.00 16.44 11.55
C LEU A 85 9.72 17.51 12.60
N LYS A 86 9.53 18.73 12.16
CA LYS A 86 9.13 19.83 13.03
C LYS A 86 7.64 19.77 13.30
N ALA A 87 7.23 20.22 14.48
CA ALA A 87 5.83 20.31 14.86
C ALA A 87 5.05 21.15 13.85
N GLY A 88 3.85 20.75 13.55
CA GLY A 88 2.99 21.45 12.60
C GLY A 88 1.81 20.59 12.16
N GLY A 89 1.10 21.09 11.19
CA GLY A 89 -0.05 20.43 10.59
C GLY A 89 -1.33 21.23 10.78
N PRO A 90 -2.46 20.70 10.33
CA PRO A 90 -2.62 19.35 9.78
C PRO A 90 -2.06 19.20 8.36
N PHE A 91 -1.54 18.02 8.06
CA PHE A 91 -0.99 17.69 6.75
C PHE A 91 -1.70 16.47 6.14
N PRO A 92 -1.82 16.41 4.81
CA PRO A 92 -2.24 15.18 4.16
C PRO A 92 -1.06 14.22 4.02
N MET A 93 -1.36 12.92 4.04
CA MET A 93 -0.41 11.84 3.73
C MET A 93 -1.07 10.90 2.73
N GLN A 94 -0.29 10.38 1.81
CA GLN A 94 -0.79 9.41 0.83
C GLN A 94 0.08 8.16 0.89
N VAL A 95 -0.57 7.01 1.03
CA VAL A 95 0.08 5.69 0.99
C VAL A 95 -0.51 4.95 -0.20
N ASN A 96 0.25 4.87 -1.31
CA ASN A 96 -0.27 4.42 -2.61
C ASN A 96 -1.57 5.18 -2.94
N ASP A 97 -2.71 4.49 -3.00
CA ASP A 97 -4.02 5.10 -3.29
C ASP A 97 -4.77 5.58 -2.06
N ILE A 98 -4.25 5.29 -0.87
CA ILE A 98 -4.92 5.63 0.39
C ILE A 98 -4.53 7.06 0.77
N LYS A 99 -5.54 7.91 0.96
CA LYS A 99 -5.34 9.28 1.44
C LYS A 99 -5.68 9.36 2.92
N LEU A 100 -4.74 9.87 3.70
CA LEU A 100 -4.92 10.15 5.11
C LEU A 100 -4.95 11.65 5.32
N ASN A 101 -5.92 12.14 6.08
CA ASN A 101 -6.12 13.56 6.31
C ASN A 101 -5.78 13.92 7.76
N ASP A 102 -5.49 15.21 7.98
CA ASP A 102 -5.34 15.77 9.32
C ASP A 102 -4.22 15.13 10.13
N ILE A 103 -3.09 14.84 9.49
CA ILE A 103 -1.93 14.31 10.17
C ILE A 103 -1.20 15.45 10.88
N LEU A 104 -1.02 15.32 12.17
CA LEU A 104 -0.32 16.30 13.00
C LEU A 104 1.08 15.81 13.34
N VAL A 105 2.02 16.74 13.45
CA VAL A 105 3.35 16.48 13.99
C VAL A 105 3.46 17.26 15.29
N GLY A 106 3.66 16.55 16.38
CA GLY A 106 3.68 17.18 17.70
C GLY A 106 4.12 16.18 18.76
N ASP A 107 3.65 16.40 19.98
CA ASP A 107 3.92 15.51 21.10
C ASP A 107 2.79 14.50 21.26
N VAL A 108 3.17 13.25 21.33
CA VAL A 108 2.23 12.15 21.50
C VAL A 108 1.98 11.89 22.99
#